data_eb577dccfb21a0d466c1609ab0080eab
#
_entry.id   eb577dccfb21a0d466c1609ab0080eab
#
_cell.length_a   1.000
_cell.length_b   1.000
_cell.length_c   1.000
_cell.angle_alpha   90.00
_cell.angle_beta   90.00
_cell.angle_gamma   90.00
#
_symmetry.space_group_name_H-M   'P 1'
#
loop_
_entity.id
_entity.type
_entity.pdbx_description
1 polymer ?
#
loop_
_entity_poly.entity_id
_entity_poly.type
_entity_poly.pdbx_seq_one_letter_code
_entity_poly.pdbx_strand_id
1 'polypeptide(L)'
;MHLRTRKNLHSHNYQSPLSQKQEVSAFGDDGEGDDGDLWELMVREKGDVYAAGWGGPWLRDSIVRFKHVTTGQYLFSHRKQFNNGPVNGMNEIVCSPRADDRTLWSVEEGCVAHLRPASLCVTEAANGVCFCRMFHPKGVV
;
A
#
# COMPACT_ATOMS: atom_id res chain seq x y z
N MET A 1 5.05 -0.45 7.06
CA MET A 1 5.12 0.77 7.91
C MET A 1 5.58 1.95 7.08
N HIS A 2 4.96 3.11 7.27
CA HIS A 2 5.38 4.38 6.64
C HIS A 2 6.54 4.98 7.42
N LEU A 3 7.70 5.17 6.79
CA LEU A 3 8.96 5.49 7.49
C LEU A 3 8.95 6.81 8.27
N ARG A 4 8.30 7.85 7.73
CA ARG A 4 8.27 9.17 8.37
C ARG A 4 7.30 9.23 9.55
N THR A 5 6.12 8.64 9.43
CA THR A 5 5.08 8.69 10.47
C THR A 5 5.15 7.51 11.43
N ARG A 6 5.92 6.48 11.08
CA ARG A 6 6.04 5.21 11.82
C ARG A 6 4.70 4.48 12.00
N LYS A 7 3.69 4.82 11.19
CA LYS A 7 2.37 4.18 11.18
C LYS A 7 2.33 3.07 10.13
N ASN A 8 1.53 2.05 10.39
CA ASN A 8 1.29 0.95 9.48
C ASN A 8 0.09 1.24 8.57
N LEU A 9 0.11 0.69 7.36
CA LEU A 9 -1.09 0.58 6.55
C LEU A 9 -2.03 -0.40 7.25
N HIS A 10 -3.23 0.05 7.57
CA HIS A 10 -4.15 -0.67 8.43
C HIS A 10 -5.54 -0.75 7.81
N SER A 11 -6.22 -1.85 8.06
CA SER A 11 -7.62 -2.03 7.69
C SER A 11 -8.32 -2.97 8.64
N HIS A 12 -9.62 -2.75 8.82
CA HIS A 12 -10.50 -3.62 9.61
C HIS A 12 -11.92 -3.53 9.05
N ASN A 13 -12.85 -4.30 9.62
CA ASN A 13 -14.21 -4.38 9.11
C ASN A 13 -15.08 -3.18 9.53
N TYR A 14 -14.56 -1.95 9.37
CA TYR A 14 -15.33 -0.71 9.49
C TYR A 14 -15.60 -0.12 8.12
N GLN A 15 -16.69 0.64 8.04
CA GLN A 15 -17.08 1.30 6.81
C GLN A 15 -16.43 2.67 6.69
N SER A 16 -15.88 2.96 5.54
CA SER A 16 -15.34 4.28 5.23
C SER A 16 -16.46 5.32 5.08
N PRO A 17 -16.19 6.60 5.39
CA PRO A 17 -17.24 7.62 5.42
C PRO A 17 -17.84 7.96 4.06
N LEU A 18 -17.08 7.83 2.94
CA LEU A 18 -17.56 8.24 1.63
C LEU A 18 -18.20 7.09 0.83
N SER A 19 -17.55 5.94 0.79
CA SER A 19 -17.99 4.85 -0.09
C SER A 19 -18.70 3.72 0.65
N GLN A 20 -18.68 3.72 1.98
CA GLN A 20 -19.21 2.65 2.83
C GLN A 20 -18.51 1.29 2.58
N LYS A 21 -17.35 1.32 1.94
CA LYS A 21 -16.48 0.16 1.78
C LYS A 21 -15.61 -0.03 3.02
N GLN A 22 -14.91 -1.15 3.09
CA GLN A 22 -13.98 -1.40 4.19
C GLN A 22 -12.91 -0.31 4.25
N GLU A 23 -12.80 0.37 5.38
CA GLU A 23 -11.87 1.47 5.63
C GLU A 23 -10.42 1.04 5.53
N VAL A 24 -9.59 1.95 5.04
CA VAL A 24 -8.13 1.88 5.13
C VAL A 24 -7.63 3.12 5.83
N SER A 25 -6.78 2.93 6.82
CA SER A 25 -6.25 3.99 7.67
C SER A 25 -4.75 3.80 7.94
N ALA A 26 -4.21 4.64 8.81
CA ALA A 26 -2.86 4.52 9.33
C ALA A 26 -2.94 4.28 10.84
N PHE A 27 -2.40 3.16 11.31
CA PHE A 27 -2.51 2.71 12.69
C PHE A 27 -1.15 2.34 13.30
N GLY A 28 -1.16 2.12 14.59
CA GLY A 28 0.01 1.71 15.37
C GLY A 28 0.92 2.86 15.75
N ASP A 29 1.94 2.56 16.50
CA ASP A 29 2.97 3.50 16.91
C ASP A 29 4.34 2.84 16.79
N ASP A 30 5.29 3.57 16.22
CA ASP A 30 6.64 3.09 15.93
C ASP A 30 6.70 1.73 15.18
N GLY A 31 5.67 1.43 14.39
CA GLY A 31 5.53 0.18 13.63
C GLY A 31 4.85 -0.95 14.41
N GLU A 32 4.58 -0.78 15.69
CA GLU A 32 3.75 -1.71 16.46
C GLU A 32 2.27 -1.52 16.07
N GLY A 33 1.56 -2.61 15.91
CA GLY A 33 0.16 -2.62 15.51
C GLY A 33 -0.51 -3.95 15.81
N ASP A 34 -1.48 -4.33 14.99
CA ASP A 34 -2.27 -5.55 15.19
C ASP A 34 -2.48 -6.33 13.87
N ASP A 35 -3.38 -7.31 13.89
CA ASP A 35 -3.69 -8.15 12.73
C ASP A 35 -4.27 -7.37 11.54
N GLY A 36 -4.79 -6.17 11.75
CA GLY A 36 -5.24 -5.25 10.70
C GLY A 36 -4.12 -4.63 9.88
N ASP A 37 -2.88 -4.79 10.30
CA ASP A 37 -1.68 -4.31 9.60
C ASP A 37 -1.10 -5.34 8.63
N LEU A 38 -1.65 -6.55 8.60
CA LEU A 38 -1.12 -7.66 7.83
C LEU A 38 -1.63 -7.64 6.39
N TRP A 39 -0.73 -7.43 5.46
CA TRP A 39 -1.01 -7.40 4.03
C TRP A 39 -0.13 -8.38 3.27
N GLU A 40 -0.78 -9.19 2.45
CA GLU A 40 -0.11 -10.05 1.48
C GLU A 40 0.22 -9.23 0.23
N LEU A 41 1.50 -9.16 -0.14
CA LEU A 41 1.95 -8.55 -1.36
C LEU A 41 1.93 -9.59 -2.49
N MET A 42 1.15 -9.30 -3.53
CA MET A 42 1.02 -10.13 -4.72
C MET A 42 1.67 -9.41 -5.89
N VAL A 43 2.78 -9.93 -6.39
CA VAL A 43 3.51 -9.35 -7.53
C VAL A 43 2.96 -9.94 -8.83
N ARG A 44 2.77 -9.09 -9.83
CA ARG A 44 2.36 -9.51 -11.17
C ARG A 44 3.51 -10.22 -11.87
N GLU A 45 3.28 -11.46 -12.25
CA GLU A 45 4.16 -12.24 -13.11
C GLU A 45 3.71 -12.17 -14.57
N LYS A 46 4.40 -12.89 -15.45
CA LYS A 46 4.00 -12.98 -16.87
C LYS A 46 2.59 -13.57 -17.02
N GLY A 47 1.78 -12.94 -17.88
CA GLY A 47 0.44 -13.44 -18.21
C GLY A 47 -0.64 -13.11 -17.18
N ASP A 48 -0.54 -11.98 -16.46
CA ASP A 48 -1.51 -11.53 -15.46
C ASP A 48 -1.69 -12.48 -14.25
N VAL A 49 -0.74 -13.37 -14.03
CA VAL A 49 -0.66 -14.19 -12.83
C VAL A 49 -0.08 -13.37 -11.70
N TYR A 50 -0.67 -13.46 -10.52
CA TYR A 50 -0.18 -12.82 -9.31
C TYR A 50 0.26 -13.89 -8.33
N ALA A 51 1.55 -13.87 -7.98
CA ALA A 51 2.11 -14.77 -7.00
C ALA A 51 2.15 -14.12 -5.61
N ALA A 52 1.73 -14.87 -4.61
CA ALA A 52 1.86 -14.52 -3.20
C ALA A 52 3.21 -15.00 -2.64
N GLY A 53 3.64 -14.40 -1.55
CA GLY A 53 4.83 -14.87 -0.82
C GLY A 53 6.16 -14.55 -1.50
N TRP A 54 6.21 -13.45 -2.22
CA TRP A 54 7.38 -13.01 -2.92
C TRP A 54 8.56 -12.69 -1.98
N GLY A 55 9.73 -13.28 -2.23
CA GLY A 55 10.96 -13.11 -1.46
C GLY A 55 12.07 -12.32 -2.19
N GLY A 56 11.77 -11.71 -3.33
CA GLY A 56 12.72 -10.93 -4.13
C GLY A 56 12.63 -9.41 -3.93
N PRO A 57 13.51 -8.61 -4.55
CA PRO A 57 13.47 -7.15 -4.49
C PRO A 57 12.22 -6.60 -5.20
N TRP A 58 11.48 -5.72 -4.53
CA TRP A 58 10.36 -5.03 -5.15
C TRP A 58 10.90 -3.98 -6.12
N LEU A 59 10.83 -4.30 -7.38
CA LEU A 59 11.40 -3.46 -8.44
C LEU A 59 10.49 -2.27 -8.71
N ARG A 60 11.11 -1.15 -9.08
CA ARG A 60 10.40 -0.01 -9.65
C ARG A 60 9.59 -0.48 -10.86
N ASP A 61 8.43 0.10 -11.04
CA ASP A 61 7.47 -0.22 -12.11
C ASP A 61 6.81 -1.62 -12.02
N SER A 62 7.14 -2.43 -11.00
CA SER A 62 6.41 -3.66 -10.75
C SER A 62 4.95 -3.38 -10.42
N ILE A 63 4.07 -4.11 -11.07
CA ILE A 63 2.64 -4.07 -10.78
C ILE A 63 2.33 -5.05 -9.65
N VAL A 64 1.70 -4.56 -8.60
CA VAL A 64 1.39 -5.33 -7.40
C VAL A 64 -0.07 -5.17 -6.99
N ARG A 65 -0.54 -6.09 -6.15
CA ARG A 65 -1.75 -5.96 -5.34
C ARG A 65 -1.41 -6.17 -3.88
N PHE A 66 -2.11 -5.47 -3.03
CA PHE A 66 -2.10 -5.70 -1.58
C PHE A 66 -3.41 -6.36 -1.20
N LYS A 67 -3.32 -7.55 -0.62
CA LYS A 67 -4.48 -8.27 -0.09
C LYS A 67 -4.41 -8.25 1.43
N HIS A 68 -5.43 -7.71 2.07
CA HIS A 68 -5.53 -7.68 3.51
C HIS A 68 -5.75 -9.10 4.04
N VAL A 69 -4.87 -9.57 4.90
CA VAL A 69 -4.84 -10.98 5.33
C VAL A 69 -6.12 -11.36 6.06
N THR A 70 -6.53 -10.54 7.02
CA THR A 70 -7.67 -10.83 7.90
C THR A 70 -9.01 -10.85 7.16
N THR A 71 -9.25 -9.95 6.19
CA THR A 71 -10.54 -9.83 5.51
C THR A 71 -10.53 -10.38 4.09
N GLY A 72 -9.37 -10.70 3.53
CA GLY A 72 -9.20 -11.19 2.17
C GLY A 72 -9.47 -10.16 1.07
N GLN A 73 -9.72 -8.88 1.44
CA GLN A 73 -10.02 -7.82 0.49
C GLN A 73 -8.75 -7.14 -0.02
N TYR A 74 -8.85 -6.46 -1.16
CA TYR A 74 -7.73 -5.83 -1.86
C TYR A 74 -7.72 -4.32 -1.64
N LEU A 75 -6.53 -3.74 -1.43
CA LEU A 75 -6.33 -2.30 -1.41
C LEU A 75 -6.81 -1.70 -2.73
N PHE A 76 -7.70 -0.72 -2.65
CA PHE A 76 -8.46 -0.22 -3.78
C PHE A 76 -8.50 1.29 -3.78
N SER A 77 -8.27 1.88 -4.95
CA SER A 77 -8.42 3.31 -5.19
C SER A 77 -9.58 3.59 -6.12
N HIS A 78 -10.37 4.62 -5.81
CA HIS A 78 -11.41 5.13 -6.69
C HIS A 78 -11.41 6.67 -6.72
N ARG A 79 -12.24 7.26 -7.59
CA ARG A 79 -12.22 8.70 -7.81
C ARG A 79 -13.10 9.52 -6.86
N LYS A 80 -13.61 8.93 -5.79
CA LYS A 80 -14.34 9.71 -4.77
C LYS A 80 -13.35 10.51 -3.94
N GLN A 81 -13.58 11.79 -3.83
CA GLN A 81 -12.73 12.71 -3.09
C GLN A 81 -13.43 13.22 -1.85
N PHE A 82 -12.65 13.45 -0.82
CA PHE A 82 -13.11 14.17 0.35
C PHE A 82 -13.35 15.64 -0.01
N ASN A 83 -14.46 16.21 0.46
CA ASN A 83 -14.88 17.58 0.12
C ASN A 83 -14.63 18.57 1.25
N ASN A 84 -14.08 18.12 2.37
CA ASN A 84 -13.84 18.95 3.55
C ASN A 84 -12.67 18.46 4.39
N GLY A 85 -12.31 19.27 5.39
CA GLY A 85 -11.26 18.93 6.34
C GLY A 85 -9.85 18.92 5.74
N PRO A 86 -8.89 18.35 6.48
CA PRO A 86 -7.47 18.36 6.09
C PRO A 86 -7.16 17.45 4.89
N VAL A 87 -8.08 16.60 4.50
CA VAL A 87 -7.96 15.66 3.35
C VAL A 87 -8.79 16.10 2.15
N ASN A 88 -9.27 17.35 2.14
CA ASN A 88 -10.06 17.89 1.03
C ASN A 88 -9.32 17.73 -0.32
N GLY A 89 -10.03 17.23 -1.33
CA GLY A 89 -9.49 16.96 -2.66
C GLY A 89 -8.68 15.66 -2.78
N MET A 90 -8.43 14.97 -1.67
CA MET A 90 -7.75 13.67 -1.72
C MET A 90 -8.74 12.54 -2.05
N ASN A 91 -8.28 11.60 -2.84
CA ASN A 91 -9.06 10.41 -3.17
C ASN A 91 -9.14 9.46 -1.96
N GLU A 92 -10.29 8.86 -1.78
CA GLU A 92 -10.48 7.84 -0.76
C GLU A 92 -9.80 6.52 -1.17
N ILE A 93 -9.05 5.94 -0.24
CA ILE A 93 -8.48 4.60 -0.34
C ILE A 93 -9.26 3.67 0.59
N VAL A 94 -9.65 2.52 0.09
CA VAL A 94 -10.48 1.53 0.80
C VAL A 94 -10.09 0.11 0.41
N CYS A 95 -10.77 -0.90 0.95
CA CYS A 95 -10.67 -2.27 0.45
C CYS A 95 -11.84 -2.64 -0.45
N SER A 96 -11.60 -3.57 -1.37
CA SER A 96 -12.58 -4.14 -2.28
C SER A 96 -12.49 -5.67 -2.29
N PRO A 97 -13.63 -6.39 -2.32
CA PRO A 97 -13.62 -7.85 -2.43
C PRO A 97 -13.21 -8.35 -3.82
N ARG A 98 -13.17 -7.47 -4.82
CA ARG A 98 -12.84 -7.84 -6.20
C ARG A 98 -11.45 -7.33 -6.58
N ALA A 99 -10.64 -8.21 -7.17
CA ALA A 99 -9.34 -7.90 -7.73
C ALA A 99 -9.51 -7.38 -9.17
N ASP A 100 -9.84 -6.10 -9.34
CA ASP A 100 -9.93 -5.44 -10.63
C ASP A 100 -8.72 -4.50 -10.88
N ASP A 101 -8.76 -3.75 -11.99
CA ASP A 101 -7.68 -2.83 -12.37
C ASP A 101 -7.43 -1.73 -11.32
N ARG A 102 -8.43 -1.38 -10.51
CA ARG A 102 -8.32 -0.35 -9.46
C ARG A 102 -7.66 -0.85 -8.18
N THR A 103 -7.33 -2.13 -8.14
CA THR A 103 -6.52 -2.75 -7.09
C THR A 103 -5.06 -2.94 -7.50
N LEU A 104 -4.68 -2.43 -8.68
CA LEU A 104 -3.31 -2.47 -9.17
C LEU A 104 -2.53 -1.25 -8.70
N TRP A 105 -1.34 -1.48 -8.19
CA TRP A 105 -0.43 -0.47 -7.68
C TRP A 105 0.95 -0.62 -8.32
N SER A 106 1.65 0.48 -8.49
CA SER A 106 3.05 0.47 -8.92
C SER A 106 3.88 1.38 -8.04
N VAL A 107 5.16 1.08 -7.90
CA VAL A 107 6.13 1.97 -7.26
C VAL A 107 6.65 2.94 -8.30
N GLU A 108 6.40 4.22 -8.11
CA GLU A 108 6.91 5.27 -8.99
C GLU A 108 8.24 5.82 -8.49
N GLU A 109 8.34 6.02 -7.17
CA GLU A 109 9.56 6.47 -6.52
C GLU A 109 9.87 5.58 -5.33
N GLY A 110 11.11 5.19 -5.17
CA GLY A 110 11.57 4.35 -4.07
C GLY A 110 13.06 4.49 -3.83
N CYS A 111 13.50 4.09 -2.66
CA CYS A 111 14.92 3.98 -2.38
C CYS A 111 15.47 2.73 -3.06
N VAL A 112 16.61 2.86 -3.71
CA VAL A 112 17.40 1.69 -4.13
C VAL A 112 18.07 1.13 -2.88
N ALA A 113 17.48 0.09 -2.30
CA ALA A 113 18.17 -0.68 -1.28
C ALA A 113 19.25 -1.50 -1.99
N HIS A 114 20.51 -1.20 -1.75
CA HIS A 114 21.59 -2.13 -2.07
C HIS A 114 21.47 -3.31 -1.13
N LEU A 115 20.94 -4.41 -1.62
CA LEU A 115 20.82 -5.66 -0.88
C LEU A 115 22.24 -6.19 -0.55
N ARG A 116 22.66 -6.01 0.69
CA ARG A 116 23.61 -6.94 1.28
C ARG A 116 22.82 -8.14 1.79
N PRO A 117 23.32 -9.37 1.63
CA PRO A 117 22.62 -10.54 2.14
C PRO A 117 22.48 -10.41 3.66
N ALA A 118 21.25 -10.59 4.13
CA ALA A 118 20.87 -10.82 5.53
C ALA A 118 21.10 -9.67 6.54
N SER A 119 20.80 -8.42 6.25
CA SER A 119 20.43 -7.48 7.33
C SER A 119 19.96 -6.12 6.78
N LEU A 120 18.84 -5.67 7.26
CA LEU A 120 18.31 -4.30 7.28
C LEU A 120 18.50 -3.44 6.02
N CYS A 121 17.39 -3.01 5.49
CA CYS A 121 17.30 -1.84 4.63
C CYS A 121 17.77 -0.60 5.43
N VAL A 122 19.05 -0.27 5.34
CA VAL A 122 19.58 1.01 5.79
C VAL A 122 19.87 1.81 4.54
N THR A 123 19.00 2.73 4.21
CA THR A 123 19.24 3.72 3.17
C THR A 123 19.80 4.98 3.81
N GLU A 124 21.08 5.23 3.64
CA GLU A 124 21.63 6.57 3.74
C GLU A 124 21.27 7.37 2.47
N ALA A 125 20.05 7.91 2.43
CA ALA A 125 19.82 9.13 1.68
C ALA A 125 20.21 10.28 2.61
N ALA A 126 20.84 11.32 2.09
CA ALA A 126 21.44 12.42 2.84
C ALA A 126 20.51 13.16 3.84
N ASN A 127 19.29 12.71 4.05
CA ASN A 127 18.35 13.17 5.08
C ASN A 127 17.45 12.05 5.62
N GLY A 128 17.78 10.77 5.45
CA GLY A 128 17.10 9.66 6.12
C GLY A 128 15.62 9.46 5.75
N VAL A 129 15.15 9.96 4.62
CA VAL A 129 13.75 9.87 4.21
C VAL A 129 13.62 8.99 2.99
N CYS A 130 13.12 7.78 3.20
CA CYS A 130 12.71 6.90 2.10
C CYS A 130 11.23 7.18 1.79
N PHE A 131 10.96 7.75 0.62
CA PHE A 131 9.60 7.91 0.11
C PHE A 131 9.30 6.77 -0.86
N CYS A 132 8.30 5.95 -0.53
CA CYS A 132 7.62 5.15 -1.54
C CYS A 132 6.36 5.91 -1.95
N ARG A 133 6.34 6.38 -3.18
CA ARG A 133 5.14 6.93 -3.79
C ARG A 133 4.49 5.83 -4.62
N MET A 134 3.29 5.42 -4.23
CA MET A 134 2.53 4.42 -4.97
C MET A 134 1.51 5.11 -5.88
N PHE A 135 1.44 4.67 -7.13
CA PHE A 135 0.49 5.17 -8.10
C PHE A 135 -0.42 4.05 -8.61
N HIS A 136 -1.63 4.44 -8.90
CA HIS A 136 -2.53 3.60 -9.66
C HIS A 136 -2.17 3.75 -11.14
N PRO A 137 -1.89 2.66 -11.90
CA PRO A 137 -1.37 2.73 -13.27
C PRO A 137 -2.30 3.37 -14.30
N LYS A 138 -3.53 3.70 -13.95
CA LYS A 138 -4.51 4.36 -14.84
C LYS A 138 -4.83 5.81 -14.45
N GLY A 139 -4.00 6.48 -13.70
CA GLY A 139 -4.15 7.90 -13.39
C GLY A 139 -3.77 8.26 -11.96
N VAL A 140 -3.47 9.53 -11.77
CA VAL A 140 -3.10 10.10 -10.47
C VAL A 140 -4.23 9.86 -9.48
N VAL A 141 -3.90 9.26 -8.36
CA VAL A 141 -4.75 9.13 -7.17
C VAL A 141 -4.63 10.39 -6.34
#